data_de30e51aba2c44378961b9ffa2d65db2
#
_entry.id   de30e51aba2c44378961b9ffa2d65db2
#
_cell.length_a   1.000
_cell.length_b   1.000
_cell.length_c   1.000
_cell.angle_alpha   90.00
_cell.angle_beta   90.00
_cell.angle_gamma   90.00
#
_symmetry.space_group_name_H-M   'P 1'
#
loop_
_entity.id
_entity.type
_entity.pdbx_description
1 polymer ?
#
loop_
_entity_poly.entity_id
_entity_poly.type
_entity_poly.pdbx_seq_one_letter_code
_entity_poly.pdbx_strand_id
1 'polypeptide(L)'
;MLNQIKKNYSKEDAIGYIRLLKHSKRIFDTAYLKLADYPFENIQSMFPYVPELMRIKFYKSVHSSVKSYLHNENLVKALSMHPLLVGGNPYTTTSIYLLIQYLEWKWGVYYGDGGTRSIVSGFKKLFDEEGIEYRTNCEVLNVNHDSKRIKTVET
;
A
#
# COMPACT_ATOMS: atom_id res chain seq x y z
N MET A 1 6.14 -16.44 -12.74
CA MET A 1 4.67 -16.24 -12.65
C MET A 1 3.98 -16.28 -14.02
N LEU A 2 4.31 -15.45 -15.02
CA LEU A 2 3.63 -15.49 -16.35
C LEU A 2 3.63 -16.86 -17.01
N ASN A 3 4.77 -17.55 -17.05
CA ASN A 3 4.86 -18.90 -17.62
C ASN A 3 4.02 -19.92 -16.84
N GLN A 4 3.90 -19.75 -15.53
CA GLN A 4 3.06 -20.62 -14.68
C GLN A 4 1.56 -20.36 -14.96
N ILE A 5 1.15 -19.08 -15.08
CA ILE A 5 -0.23 -18.76 -15.44
C ILE A 5 -0.58 -19.33 -16.79
N LYS A 6 0.29 -19.14 -17.79
CA LYS A 6 0.08 -19.68 -19.15
C LYS A 6 0.02 -21.20 -19.19
N LYS A 7 0.82 -21.88 -18.34
CA LYS A 7 0.87 -23.35 -18.29
C LYS A 7 -0.30 -23.96 -17.53
N ASN A 8 -0.67 -23.37 -16.40
CA ASN A 8 -1.61 -23.96 -15.44
C ASN A 8 -3.05 -23.47 -15.60
N TYR A 9 -3.25 -22.33 -16.29
CA TYR A 9 -4.58 -21.72 -16.49
C TYR A 9 -4.83 -21.50 -17.99
N SER A 10 -4.69 -20.24 -18.48
CA SER A 10 -4.92 -19.93 -19.89
C SER A 10 -3.97 -18.86 -20.43
N LYS A 11 -3.91 -18.75 -21.78
CA LYS A 11 -3.19 -17.65 -22.43
C LYS A 11 -3.88 -16.31 -22.18
N GLU A 12 -5.20 -16.32 -22.14
CA GLU A 12 -6.07 -15.17 -21.89
C GLU A 12 -5.81 -14.59 -20.50
N ASP A 13 -5.73 -15.45 -19.47
CA ASP A 13 -5.40 -15.05 -18.09
C ASP A 13 -3.96 -14.51 -17.99
N ALA A 14 -3.01 -15.07 -18.75
CA ALA A 14 -1.64 -14.54 -18.79
C ALA A 14 -1.62 -13.12 -19.38
N ILE A 15 -2.39 -12.85 -20.43
CA ILE A 15 -2.54 -11.50 -21.01
C ILE A 15 -3.27 -10.58 -20.02
N GLY A 16 -4.32 -11.09 -19.38
CA GLY A 16 -5.06 -10.39 -18.34
C GLY A 16 -4.16 -9.96 -17.17
N TYR A 17 -3.26 -10.85 -16.73
CA TYR A 17 -2.29 -10.54 -15.68
C TYR A 17 -1.33 -9.40 -16.07
N ILE A 18 -0.85 -9.36 -17.32
CA ILE A 18 -0.02 -8.23 -17.80
C ILE A 18 -0.80 -6.92 -17.75
N ARG A 19 -2.09 -6.94 -18.13
CA ARG A 19 -2.95 -5.76 -18.08
C ARG A 19 -3.22 -5.33 -16.64
N LEU A 20 -3.41 -6.27 -15.73
CA LEU A 20 -3.55 -6.03 -14.29
C LEU A 20 -2.29 -5.34 -13.73
N LEU A 21 -1.09 -5.86 -14.02
CA LEU A 21 0.17 -5.25 -13.59
C LEU A 21 0.35 -3.82 -14.12
N LYS A 22 -0.02 -3.56 -15.37
CA LYS A 22 0.00 -2.20 -15.93
C LYS A 22 -0.97 -1.27 -15.21
N HIS A 23 -2.13 -1.79 -14.80
CA HIS A 23 -3.08 -1.02 -14.00
C HIS A 23 -2.57 -0.77 -12.59
N SER A 24 -2.02 -1.80 -11.92
CA SER A 24 -1.40 -1.70 -10.60
C SER A 24 -0.24 -0.70 -10.59
N LYS A 25 0.57 -0.65 -11.66
CA LYS A 25 1.60 0.38 -11.84
C LYS A 25 1.01 1.79 -11.86
N ARG A 26 -0.08 2.02 -12.61
CA ARG A 26 -0.72 3.35 -12.64
C ARG A 26 -1.26 3.74 -11.27
N ILE A 27 -1.83 2.78 -10.52
CA ILE A 27 -2.26 3.03 -9.15
C ILE A 27 -1.08 3.43 -8.29
N PHE A 28 0.04 2.71 -8.37
CA PHE A 28 1.27 3.04 -7.64
C PHE A 28 1.78 4.44 -8.00
N ASP A 29 1.91 4.75 -9.29
CA ASP A 29 2.38 6.05 -9.77
C ASP A 29 1.47 7.20 -9.27
N THR A 30 0.15 6.98 -9.20
CA THR A 30 -0.81 7.99 -8.76
C THR A 30 -0.92 8.07 -7.25
N ALA A 31 -1.25 6.95 -6.59
CA ALA A 31 -1.58 6.96 -5.17
C ALA A 31 -0.35 7.06 -4.28
N TYR A 32 0.77 6.42 -4.66
CA TYR A 32 1.98 6.40 -3.85
C TYR A 32 2.95 7.53 -4.23
N LEU A 33 3.31 7.68 -5.52
CA LEU A 33 4.31 8.68 -5.90
C LEU A 33 3.79 10.11 -5.94
N LYS A 34 2.49 10.31 -6.25
CA LYS A 34 1.95 11.68 -6.36
C LYS A 34 1.16 12.12 -5.13
N LEU A 35 0.44 11.22 -4.48
CA LEU A 35 -0.54 11.58 -3.47
C LEU A 35 -0.17 11.16 -2.04
N ALA A 36 0.88 10.33 -1.85
CA ALA A 36 1.25 9.85 -0.50
C ALA A 36 1.64 10.98 0.45
N ASP A 37 2.32 12.00 -0.06
CA ASP A 37 2.78 13.13 0.76
C ASP A 37 1.76 14.28 0.84
N TYR A 38 0.57 14.10 0.24
CA TYR A 38 -0.44 15.14 0.23
C TYR A 38 -1.38 15.01 1.44
N PRO A 39 -1.44 16.03 2.32
CA PRO A 39 -2.34 16.00 3.47
C PRO A 39 -3.79 16.23 3.00
N PHE A 40 -4.61 15.21 3.04
CA PHE A 40 -6.05 15.34 2.80
C PHE A 40 -6.76 15.78 4.09
N GLU A 41 -6.61 17.04 4.45
CA GLU A 41 -7.18 17.60 5.69
C GLU A 41 -8.72 17.66 5.66
N ASN A 42 -9.31 17.79 4.48
CA ASN A 42 -10.74 17.85 4.30
C ASN A 42 -11.17 17.33 2.92
N ILE A 43 -12.48 17.12 2.74
CA ILE A 43 -13.03 16.61 1.47
C ILE A 43 -12.76 17.58 0.31
N GLN A 44 -12.69 18.86 0.56
CA GLN A 44 -12.46 19.87 -0.48
C GLN A 44 -11.07 19.76 -1.09
N SER A 45 -10.06 19.40 -0.28
CA SER A 45 -8.69 19.18 -0.73
C SER A 45 -8.54 17.98 -1.67
N MET A 46 -9.54 17.09 -1.70
CA MET A 46 -9.55 15.93 -2.62
C MET A 46 -10.08 16.28 -4.02
N PHE A 47 -10.89 17.34 -4.19
CA PHE A 47 -11.53 17.63 -5.47
C PHE A 47 -10.59 17.75 -6.67
N PRO A 48 -9.41 18.38 -6.56
CA PRO A 48 -8.48 18.46 -7.69
C PRO A 48 -7.99 17.09 -8.18
N TYR A 49 -7.98 16.09 -7.29
CA TYR A 49 -7.45 14.74 -7.57
C TYR A 49 -8.53 13.74 -7.98
N VAL A 50 -9.81 14.10 -7.88
CA VAL A 50 -10.93 13.22 -8.25
C VAL A 50 -10.79 12.66 -9.67
N PRO A 51 -10.42 13.44 -10.73
CA PRO A 51 -10.25 12.87 -12.06
C PRO A 51 -9.16 11.79 -12.14
N GLU A 52 -8.05 11.97 -11.42
CA GLU A 52 -6.97 10.97 -11.35
C GLU A 52 -7.41 9.72 -10.59
N LEU A 53 -8.09 9.90 -9.45
CA LEU A 53 -8.65 8.80 -8.66
C LEU A 53 -9.68 7.99 -9.47
N MET A 54 -10.55 8.67 -10.21
CA MET A 54 -11.51 8.01 -11.10
C MET A 54 -10.81 7.22 -12.21
N ARG A 55 -9.72 7.74 -12.77
CA ARG A 55 -8.93 7.06 -13.82
C ARG A 55 -8.32 5.76 -13.32
N ILE A 56 -7.88 5.70 -12.05
CA ILE A 56 -7.37 4.47 -11.43
C ILE A 56 -8.50 3.59 -10.86
N LYS A 57 -9.76 3.99 -11.00
CA LYS A 57 -10.96 3.26 -10.58
C LYS A 57 -10.97 2.94 -9.08
N PHE A 58 -10.54 3.90 -8.24
CA PHE A 58 -10.43 3.73 -6.79
C PHE A 58 -11.71 3.25 -6.12
N TYR A 59 -12.87 3.55 -6.70
CA TYR A 59 -14.21 3.18 -6.22
C TYR A 59 -14.53 1.69 -6.35
N LYS A 60 -13.75 0.93 -7.12
CA LYS A 60 -13.91 -0.51 -7.23
C LYS A 60 -13.25 -1.21 -6.05
N SER A 61 -13.77 -2.39 -5.69
CA SER A 61 -13.05 -3.26 -4.78
C SER A 61 -11.87 -3.94 -5.47
N VAL A 62 -10.88 -4.40 -4.68
CA VAL A 62 -9.74 -5.17 -5.22
C VAL A 62 -10.23 -6.38 -5.99
N HIS A 63 -11.12 -7.20 -5.41
CA HIS A 63 -11.68 -8.38 -6.07
C HIS A 63 -12.37 -8.03 -7.40
N SER A 64 -13.25 -7.03 -7.40
CA SER A 64 -13.95 -6.58 -8.61
C SER A 64 -12.99 -6.08 -9.69
N SER A 65 -11.93 -5.39 -9.28
CA SER A 65 -10.87 -4.93 -10.20
C SER A 65 -10.10 -6.11 -10.80
N VAL A 66 -9.62 -7.06 -9.99
CA VAL A 66 -8.89 -8.24 -10.47
C VAL A 66 -9.75 -9.07 -11.41
N LYS A 67 -11.03 -9.32 -11.04
CA LYS A 67 -11.98 -10.07 -11.85
C LYS A 67 -12.24 -9.43 -13.24
N SER A 68 -12.06 -8.12 -13.38
CA SER A 68 -12.19 -7.45 -14.67
C SER A 68 -11.04 -7.74 -15.66
N TYR A 69 -9.96 -8.37 -15.20
CA TYR A 69 -8.79 -8.74 -16.00
C TYR A 69 -8.60 -10.23 -16.18
N LEU A 70 -9.12 -11.04 -15.25
CA LEU A 70 -8.88 -12.48 -15.16
C LEU A 70 -10.19 -13.27 -15.14
N HIS A 71 -10.16 -14.45 -15.75
CA HIS A 71 -11.33 -15.32 -15.88
C HIS A 71 -11.33 -16.48 -14.87
N ASN A 72 -10.15 -17.02 -14.55
CA ASN A 72 -10.05 -18.14 -13.63
C ASN A 72 -10.29 -17.69 -12.19
N GLU A 73 -11.31 -18.23 -11.53
CA GLU A 73 -11.74 -17.84 -10.18
C GLU A 73 -10.65 -18.06 -9.11
N ASN A 74 -9.85 -19.13 -9.21
CA ASN A 74 -8.77 -19.38 -8.25
C ASN A 74 -7.65 -18.35 -8.40
N LEU A 75 -7.35 -17.96 -9.64
CA LEU A 75 -6.36 -16.92 -9.92
C LEU A 75 -6.86 -15.54 -9.45
N VAL A 76 -8.16 -15.26 -9.65
CA VAL A 76 -8.80 -14.03 -9.12
C VAL A 76 -8.69 -13.98 -7.61
N LYS A 77 -9.03 -15.07 -6.90
CA LYS A 77 -8.92 -15.14 -5.43
C LYS A 77 -7.47 -14.91 -4.98
N ALA A 78 -6.52 -15.62 -5.58
CA ALA A 78 -5.10 -15.52 -5.23
C ALA A 78 -4.53 -14.10 -5.40
N LEU A 79 -4.89 -13.42 -6.51
CA LEU A 79 -4.40 -12.07 -6.79
C LEU A 79 -5.21 -10.95 -6.12
N SER A 80 -6.28 -11.31 -5.41
CA SER A 80 -7.09 -10.37 -4.61
C SER A 80 -6.70 -10.33 -3.13
N MET A 81 -5.75 -11.13 -2.68
CA MET A 81 -5.45 -11.31 -1.25
C MET A 81 -4.77 -10.12 -0.56
N HIS A 82 -4.16 -9.20 -1.31
CA HIS A 82 -3.34 -8.12 -0.76
C HIS A 82 -4.00 -7.28 0.35
N PRO A 83 -5.32 -6.96 0.31
CA PRO A 83 -5.97 -6.26 1.42
C PRO A 83 -5.89 -6.98 2.76
N LEU A 84 -5.78 -8.32 2.76
CA LEU A 84 -5.67 -9.11 3.99
C LEU A 84 -4.41 -8.76 4.79
N LEU A 85 -3.34 -8.29 4.13
CA LEU A 85 -2.09 -7.85 4.78
C LEU A 85 -2.32 -6.67 5.74
N VAL A 86 -3.37 -5.89 5.53
CA VAL A 86 -3.75 -4.72 6.33
C VAL A 86 -5.11 -4.89 7.01
N GLY A 87 -5.57 -6.13 7.15
CA GLY A 87 -6.86 -6.46 7.79
C GLY A 87 -8.10 -6.08 6.96
N GLY A 88 -7.94 -5.81 5.66
CA GLY A 88 -9.03 -5.42 4.78
C GLY A 88 -9.69 -6.61 4.09
N ASN A 89 -11.00 -6.50 3.78
CA ASN A 89 -11.74 -7.48 3.01
C ASN A 89 -11.59 -7.18 1.50
N PRO A 90 -11.09 -8.11 0.66
CA PRO A 90 -10.91 -7.90 -0.78
C PRO A 90 -12.17 -7.48 -1.55
N TYR A 91 -13.33 -7.83 -1.05
CA TYR A 91 -14.61 -7.52 -1.69
C TYR A 91 -15.12 -6.10 -1.43
N THR A 92 -14.63 -5.45 -0.39
CA THR A 92 -15.06 -4.11 0.02
C THR A 92 -13.92 -3.08 0.00
N THR A 93 -12.67 -3.53 0.15
CA THR A 93 -11.50 -2.64 0.17
C THR A 93 -11.22 -2.08 -1.22
N THR A 94 -10.94 -0.78 -1.28
CA THR A 94 -10.64 -0.05 -2.52
C THR A 94 -9.52 -0.67 -3.35
N SER A 95 -9.65 -0.61 -4.67
CA SER A 95 -8.65 -1.11 -5.63
C SER A 95 -7.28 -0.42 -5.53
N ILE A 96 -7.14 0.64 -4.76
CA ILE A 96 -5.84 1.28 -4.50
C ILE A 96 -4.82 0.26 -3.98
N TYR A 97 -5.24 -0.70 -3.17
CA TYR A 97 -4.36 -1.75 -2.64
C TYR A 97 -3.74 -2.67 -3.71
N LEU A 98 -4.20 -2.61 -4.97
CA LEU A 98 -3.52 -3.27 -6.08
C LEU A 98 -2.12 -2.70 -6.36
N LEU A 99 -1.76 -1.54 -5.81
CA LEU A 99 -0.39 -1.04 -5.86
C LEU A 99 0.61 -2.05 -5.29
N ILE A 100 0.21 -2.82 -4.25
CA ILE A 100 1.06 -3.85 -3.62
C ILE A 100 1.44 -4.93 -4.63
N GLN A 101 0.52 -5.35 -5.51
CA GLN A 101 0.78 -6.30 -6.59
C GLN A 101 1.94 -5.83 -7.50
N TYR A 102 2.01 -4.54 -7.79
CA TYR A 102 3.10 -3.96 -8.57
C TYR A 102 4.41 -3.89 -7.79
N LEU A 103 4.35 -3.53 -6.50
CA LEU A 103 5.51 -3.51 -5.60
C LEU A 103 6.17 -4.88 -5.52
N GLU A 104 5.39 -5.93 -5.23
CA GLU A 104 5.87 -7.31 -5.16
C GLU A 104 6.46 -7.80 -6.49
N TRP A 105 5.82 -7.46 -7.61
CA TRP A 105 6.31 -7.84 -8.92
C TRP A 105 7.65 -7.15 -9.25
N LYS A 106 7.78 -5.88 -8.92
CA LYS A 106 8.93 -5.05 -9.31
C LYS A 106 10.14 -5.26 -8.41
N TRP A 107 9.93 -5.31 -7.11
CA TRP A 107 11.01 -5.36 -6.12
C TRP A 107 11.09 -6.69 -5.36
N GLY A 108 10.09 -7.55 -5.46
CA GLY A 108 10.02 -8.79 -4.72
C GLY A 108 9.50 -8.60 -3.29
N VAL A 109 9.47 -9.71 -2.55
CA VAL A 109 9.11 -9.76 -1.14
C VAL A 109 10.32 -10.24 -0.38
N TYR A 110 10.71 -9.52 0.65
CA TYR A 110 11.89 -9.82 1.47
C TYR A 110 11.49 -10.01 2.92
N TYR A 111 12.18 -10.88 3.58
CA TYR A 111 12.08 -11.07 5.01
C TYR A 111 13.39 -10.61 5.66
N GLY A 112 13.30 -9.80 6.71
CA GLY A 112 14.49 -9.36 7.45
C GLY A 112 15.09 -10.54 8.24
N ASP A 113 16.37 -10.80 8.07
CA ASP A 113 17.07 -11.77 8.90
C ASP A 113 16.96 -11.37 10.38
N GLY A 114 16.51 -12.30 11.23
CA GLY A 114 16.12 -12.01 12.63
C GLY A 114 14.73 -11.38 12.80
N GLY A 115 13.91 -11.30 11.73
CA GLY A 115 12.53 -10.80 11.76
C GLY A 115 12.42 -9.30 11.95
N THR A 116 11.23 -8.81 12.29
CA THR A 116 10.96 -7.38 12.50
C THR A 116 11.78 -6.77 13.63
N ARG A 117 12.21 -7.58 14.60
CA ARG A 117 13.07 -7.12 15.69
C ARG A 117 14.42 -6.59 15.19
N SER A 118 14.98 -7.18 14.14
CA SER A 118 16.26 -6.70 13.56
C SER A 118 16.13 -5.30 12.98
N ILE A 119 14.98 -4.96 12.40
CA ILE A 119 14.69 -3.62 11.88
C ILE A 119 14.65 -2.62 13.02
N VAL A 120 13.93 -2.94 14.11
CA VAL A 120 13.87 -2.09 15.32
C VAL A 120 15.25 -1.89 15.92
N SER A 121 16.06 -2.95 16.00
CA SER A 121 17.44 -2.88 16.49
C SER A 121 18.33 -2.03 15.59
N GLY A 122 18.11 -2.09 14.28
CA GLY A 122 18.81 -1.25 13.30
C GLY A 122 18.49 0.24 13.49
N PHE A 123 17.22 0.59 13.70
CA PHE A 123 16.83 1.96 14.03
C PHE A 123 17.43 2.45 15.34
N LYS A 124 17.41 1.59 16.39
CA LYS A 124 18.05 1.94 17.67
C LYS A 124 19.52 2.28 17.48
N LYS A 125 20.24 1.43 16.75
CA LYS A 125 21.67 1.68 16.47
C LYS A 125 21.87 2.98 15.71
N LEU A 126 21.03 3.29 14.71
CA LEU A 126 21.08 4.54 13.98
C LEU A 126 20.84 5.75 14.90
N PHE A 127 19.88 5.67 15.82
CA PHE A 127 19.62 6.73 16.79
C PHE A 127 20.83 6.99 17.68
N ASP A 128 21.47 5.93 18.16
CA ASP A 128 22.69 6.02 18.96
C ASP A 128 23.85 6.65 18.16
N GLU A 129 24.02 6.29 16.87
CA GLU A 129 25.04 6.82 15.97
C GLU A 129 24.82 8.32 15.63
N GLU A 130 23.56 8.72 15.44
CA GLU A 130 23.18 10.10 15.10
C GLU A 130 22.97 10.99 16.33
N GLY A 131 23.17 10.47 17.55
CA GLY A 131 22.97 11.20 18.81
C GLY A 131 21.53 11.60 19.07
N ILE A 132 20.56 10.82 18.53
CA ILE A 132 19.12 11.06 18.74
C ILE A 132 18.70 10.47 20.07
N GLU A 133 18.27 11.33 20.98
CA GLU A 133 17.69 10.90 22.26
C GLU A 133 16.28 10.32 22.03
N TYR A 134 16.03 9.13 22.58
CA TYR A 134 14.70 8.53 22.60
C TYR A 134 14.36 8.02 24.00
N ARG A 135 13.08 8.10 24.36
CA ARG A 135 12.56 7.65 25.66
C ARG A 135 11.56 6.55 25.46
N THR A 136 11.77 5.44 26.13
CA THR A 136 10.80 4.33 26.20
C THR A 136 9.99 4.40 27.48
N ASN A 137 8.83 3.73 27.52
CA ASN A 137 7.90 3.75 28.65
C ASN A 137 7.44 5.18 29.01
N CYS A 138 7.30 6.04 28.00
CA CYS A 138 6.94 7.44 28.14
C CYS A 138 5.68 7.66 27.28
N GLU A 139 4.52 7.51 27.92
CA GLU A 139 3.24 7.72 27.27
C GLU A 139 3.00 9.22 27.08
N VAL A 140 2.62 9.62 25.86
CA VAL A 140 2.25 11.00 25.60
C VAL A 140 0.81 11.22 26.06
N LEU A 141 0.62 12.02 27.11
CA LEU A 141 -0.67 12.29 27.73
C LEU A 141 -1.35 13.47 27.04
N ASN A 142 -0.58 14.51 26.67
CA ASN A 142 -1.13 15.71 26.06
C ASN A 142 -0.08 16.41 25.17
N VAL A 143 -0.58 17.12 24.14
CA VAL A 143 0.27 17.96 23.26
C VAL A 143 -0.31 19.38 23.27
N ASN A 144 0.40 20.29 23.92
CA ASN A 144 0.03 21.69 23.93
C ASN A 144 0.59 22.39 22.71
N HIS A 145 -0.28 23.01 21.92
CA HIS A 145 0.10 23.72 20.69
C HIS A 145 -0.65 25.06 20.56
N ASP A 146 -0.06 25.99 19.87
CA ASP A 146 -0.80 27.07 19.24
C ASP A 146 -1.18 26.66 17.81
N SER A 147 -1.86 27.54 17.07
CA SER A 147 -2.31 27.24 15.70
C SER A 147 -1.20 26.88 14.71
N LYS A 148 0.08 27.01 15.07
CA LYS A 148 1.23 26.87 14.17
C LYS A 148 2.37 25.98 14.69
N ARG A 149 2.49 25.80 16.01
CA ARG A 149 3.64 25.07 16.61
C ARG A 149 3.23 24.30 17.85
N ILE A 150 3.81 23.13 18.00
CA ILE A 150 3.80 22.39 19.27
C ILE A 150 4.69 23.15 20.26
N LYS A 151 4.18 23.38 21.47
CA LYS A 151 4.88 24.07 22.55
C LYS A 151 5.46 23.10 23.55
N THR A 152 4.66 22.18 24.04
CA THR A 152 5.06 21.18 25.02
C THR A 152 4.37 19.87 24.77
N VAL A 153 5.02 18.79 25.15
CA VAL A 153 4.47 17.43 25.18
C VAL A 153 4.52 16.99 26.64
N GLU A 154 3.38 16.62 27.18
CA GLU A 154 3.24 16.06 28.53
C GLU A 154 3.34 14.54 28.46
N THR A 155 4.21 13.95 29.29
CA THR A 155 4.48 12.49 29.33
C THR A 155 4.40 11.97 30.76
#